data_2c538c6517c86c806a59c25b1e21fd73
#
_entry.id   2c538c6517c86c806a59c25b1e21fd73
#
_cell.length_a   1.000
_cell.length_b   1.000
_cell.length_c   1.000
_cell.angle_alpha   90.00
_cell.angle_beta   90.00
_cell.angle_gamma   90.00
#
_symmetry.space_group_name_H-M   'P 1'
#
loop_
_entity.id
_entity.type
_entity.pdbx_description
1 polymer ?
#
loop_
_entity_poly.entity_id
_entity_poly.type
_entity_poly.pdbx_seq_one_letter_code
_entity_poly.pdbx_strand_id
1 'polypeptide(L)'
;IMSFSSRANLLTMGQKINPRGFRIGPVFTWVSRWYADSRTYSTLLLADVALRRQLGVKLKSAGLALVEIERSINKVKVTVHVSRPGVVIGRGGSGREILKNFVEDLLSKRLKIAPGKAQGVKVDIAVEPVKEPNLNATLVATNIADQLVRRVARRVGEVRQEEERARD
;
A
#
# COMPACT_ATOMS: atom_id res chain seq x y z
N ILE A 1 46.74 -4.09 12.50
CA ILE A 1 46.60 -4.19 11.03
C ILE A 1 45.68 -5.40 10.79
N MET A 2 44.39 -5.22 10.79
CA MET A 2 43.42 -6.27 10.43
C MET A 2 43.09 -6.16 8.95
N SER A 3 43.40 -7.21 8.21
CA SER A 3 43.28 -7.33 6.79
C SER A 3 41.79 -7.37 6.36
N PHE A 4 41.42 -6.42 5.53
CA PHE A 4 40.12 -6.27 4.89
C PHE A 4 40.03 -7.20 3.65
N SER A 5 39.92 -8.50 3.87
CA SER A 5 39.88 -9.50 2.79
C SER A 5 38.64 -10.38 2.85
N SER A 6 37.44 -9.79 3.01
CA SER A 6 36.21 -10.59 3.01
C SER A 6 35.07 -10.02 2.14
N ARG A 7 35.36 -9.13 1.19
CA ARG A 7 34.35 -8.57 0.30
C ARG A 7 34.27 -9.19 -1.11
N ALA A 8 35.15 -10.14 -1.41
CA ALA A 8 35.23 -10.68 -2.79
C ALA A 8 34.19 -11.78 -3.12
N ASN A 9 33.56 -12.40 -2.12
CA ASN A 9 32.69 -13.57 -2.37
C ASN A 9 31.18 -13.25 -2.49
N LEU A 10 30.78 -12.00 -2.36
CA LEU A 10 29.37 -11.59 -2.51
C LEU A 10 28.97 -11.25 -3.97
N LEU A 11 29.94 -11.19 -4.87
CA LEU A 11 29.72 -10.77 -6.26
C LEU A 11 29.39 -11.90 -7.23
N THR A 12 29.44 -13.16 -6.78
CA THR A 12 29.18 -14.33 -7.63
C THR A 12 27.77 -14.90 -7.50
N MET A 13 26.96 -14.37 -6.60
CA MET A 13 25.55 -14.79 -6.50
C MET A 13 24.73 -14.02 -7.52
N GLY A 14 24.01 -14.75 -8.38
CA GLY A 14 23.10 -14.16 -9.37
C GLY A 14 22.14 -13.18 -8.72
N GLN A 15 22.05 -11.97 -9.27
CA GLN A 15 21.13 -10.94 -8.79
C GLN A 15 19.72 -11.26 -9.29
N LYS A 16 18.77 -11.37 -8.37
CA LYS A 16 17.36 -11.56 -8.70
C LYS A 16 16.69 -10.20 -8.91
N ILE A 17 16.03 -10.03 -10.03
CA ILE A 17 15.20 -8.87 -10.30
C ILE A 17 13.84 -9.01 -9.58
N ASN A 18 13.22 -7.87 -9.25
CA ASN A 18 11.86 -7.87 -8.72
C ASN A 18 10.89 -8.46 -9.78
N PRO A 19 10.19 -9.57 -9.47
CA PRO A 19 9.35 -10.27 -10.44
C PRO A 19 8.16 -9.42 -10.94
N ARG A 20 7.64 -8.53 -10.10
CA ARG A 20 6.59 -7.59 -10.49
C ARG A 20 7.13 -6.50 -11.41
N GLY A 21 8.30 -5.95 -11.10
CA GLY A 21 8.96 -4.94 -11.94
C GLY A 21 9.26 -5.45 -13.34
N PHE A 22 9.72 -6.69 -13.44
CA PHE A 22 9.99 -7.33 -14.73
C PHE A 22 8.73 -7.52 -15.60
N ARG A 23 7.54 -7.66 -15.00
CA ARG A 23 6.27 -7.88 -15.69
C ARG A 23 5.44 -6.61 -15.88
N ILE A 24 5.97 -5.44 -15.54
CA ILE A 24 5.31 -4.16 -15.80
C ILE A 24 5.27 -3.91 -17.31
N GLY A 25 4.12 -3.53 -17.81
CA GLY A 25 3.81 -3.32 -19.22
C GLY A 25 2.91 -4.43 -19.74
N PRO A 26 3.42 -5.67 -19.94
CA PRO A 26 2.59 -6.73 -20.52
C PRO A 26 1.55 -7.31 -19.54
N VAL A 27 1.85 -7.42 -18.24
CA VAL A 27 0.96 -8.07 -17.28
C VAL A 27 0.44 -7.12 -16.22
N PHE A 28 1.30 -6.26 -15.70
CA PHE A 28 0.96 -5.31 -14.63
C PHE A 28 1.07 -3.88 -15.11
N THR A 29 0.22 -3.02 -14.58
CA THR A 29 0.33 -1.57 -14.72
C THR A 29 1.10 -0.96 -13.54
N TRP A 30 1.56 0.27 -13.71
CA TRP A 30 2.18 1.03 -12.64
C TRP A 30 1.18 1.36 -11.54
N VAL A 31 1.63 1.27 -10.30
CA VAL A 31 0.83 1.62 -9.11
C VAL A 31 0.71 3.13 -8.92
N SER A 32 1.67 3.89 -9.46
CA SER A 32 1.60 5.35 -9.56
C SER A 32 1.64 5.73 -11.02
N ARG A 33 0.61 6.44 -11.48
CA ARG A 33 0.42 6.86 -12.88
C ARG A 33 0.41 8.38 -12.94
N TRP A 34 1.59 8.97 -13.09
CA TRP A 34 1.75 10.41 -13.25
C TRP A 34 3.14 10.74 -13.80
N TYR A 35 3.25 11.93 -14.35
CA TYR A 35 4.48 12.51 -14.84
C TYR A 35 4.76 13.85 -14.15
N ALA A 36 6.01 14.17 -13.93
CA ALA A 36 6.45 15.45 -13.38
C ALA A 36 7.85 15.80 -13.86
N ASP A 37 8.14 17.09 -13.93
CA ASP A 37 9.48 17.60 -14.23
C ASP A 37 10.47 17.25 -13.12
N SER A 38 11.75 17.20 -13.47
CA SER A 38 12.85 16.90 -12.55
C SER A 38 12.83 17.77 -11.27
N ARG A 39 12.40 19.03 -11.37
CA ARG A 39 12.33 19.98 -10.23
C ARG A 39 11.22 19.65 -9.24
N THR A 40 10.09 19.16 -9.72
CA THR A 40 8.90 18.89 -8.93
C THR A 40 8.75 17.42 -8.55
N TYR A 41 9.44 16.53 -9.25
CA TYR A 41 9.35 15.08 -9.09
C TYR A 41 9.59 14.63 -7.65
N SER A 42 10.66 15.09 -7.01
CA SER A 42 11.02 14.69 -5.65
C SER A 42 9.95 15.07 -4.63
N THR A 43 9.35 16.24 -4.77
CA THR A 43 8.30 16.74 -3.87
C THR A 43 7.02 15.90 -3.98
N LEU A 44 6.62 15.58 -5.21
CA LEU A 44 5.44 14.76 -5.48
C LEU A 44 5.65 13.32 -5.03
N LEU A 45 6.83 12.74 -5.28
CA LEU A 45 7.17 11.41 -4.84
C LEU A 45 7.12 11.27 -3.32
N LEU A 46 7.73 12.21 -2.59
CA LEU A 46 7.70 12.22 -1.12
C LEU A 46 6.29 12.39 -0.57
N ALA A 47 5.44 13.18 -1.26
CA ALA A 47 4.04 13.31 -0.89
C ALA A 47 3.28 11.98 -1.07
N ASP A 48 3.52 11.24 -2.17
CA ASP A 48 2.88 9.95 -2.42
C ASP A 48 3.35 8.87 -1.44
N VAL A 49 4.63 8.82 -1.11
CA VAL A 49 5.16 7.89 -0.11
C VAL A 49 4.53 8.15 1.27
N ALA A 50 4.44 9.43 1.68
CA ALA A 50 3.80 9.80 2.92
C ALA A 50 2.30 9.45 2.93
N LEU A 51 1.60 9.68 1.82
CA LEU A 51 0.20 9.34 1.64
C LEU A 51 -0.03 7.82 1.80
N ARG A 52 0.74 7.00 1.11
CA ARG A 52 0.65 5.53 1.22
C ARG A 52 0.86 5.05 2.65
N ARG A 53 1.87 5.61 3.33
CA ARG A 53 2.19 5.27 4.72
C ARG A 53 1.04 5.62 5.67
N GLN A 54 0.48 6.82 5.54
CA GLN A 54 -0.63 7.29 6.39
C GLN A 54 -1.92 6.52 6.13
N LEU A 55 -2.24 6.23 4.86
CA LEU A 55 -3.37 5.39 4.50
C LEU A 55 -3.21 3.96 5.04
N GLY A 56 -1.99 3.41 4.99
CA GLY A 56 -1.68 2.10 5.56
C GLY A 56 -2.01 1.99 7.05
N VAL A 57 -1.68 3.03 7.81
CA VAL A 57 -2.00 3.11 9.25
C VAL A 57 -3.51 3.26 9.48
N LYS A 58 -4.14 4.21 8.76
CA LYS A 58 -5.56 4.55 8.96
C LYS A 58 -6.51 3.44 8.52
N LEU A 59 -6.17 2.74 7.44
CA LEU A 59 -7.00 1.67 6.86
C LEU A 59 -6.58 0.26 7.28
N LYS A 60 -5.75 0.13 8.30
CA LYS A 60 -5.32 -1.17 8.81
C LYS A 60 -6.52 -2.06 9.19
N SER A 61 -7.55 -1.51 9.81
CA SER A 61 -8.78 -2.22 10.20
C SER A 61 -9.63 -2.68 9.00
N ALA A 62 -9.55 -1.97 7.87
CA ALA A 62 -10.26 -2.30 6.65
C ALA A 62 -9.55 -3.37 5.79
N GLY A 63 -8.30 -3.72 6.14
CA GLY A 63 -7.49 -4.66 5.37
C GLY A 63 -7.06 -4.05 4.03
N LEU A 64 -6.12 -3.11 4.07
CA LEU A 64 -5.57 -2.46 2.88
C LEU A 64 -4.64 -3.41 2.12
N ALA A 65 -4.93 -3.67 0.84
CA ALA A 65 -4.12 -4.48 -0.05
C ALA A 65 -3.17 -3.64 -0.90
N LEU A 66 -3.71 -2.59 -1.55
CA LEU A 66 -2.97 -1.77 -2.51
C LEU A 66 -3.56 -0.35 -2.55
N VAL A 67 -2.71 0.64 -2.79
CA VAL A 67 -3.10 2.03 -3.06
C VAL A 67 -2.55 2.43 -4.42
N GLU A 68 -3.42 2.75 -5.36
CA GLU A 68 -3.05 3.31 -6.65
C GLU A 68 -3.26 4.82 -6.64
N ILE A 69 -2.33 5.55 -7.25
CA ILE A 69 -2.36 7.01 -7.29
C ILE A 69 -2.22 7.44 -8.74
N GLU A 70 -3.22 8.16 -9.23
CA GLU A 70 -3.22 8.81 -10.54
C GLU A 70 -3.22 10.32 -10.33
N ARG A 71 -2.31 11.02 -10.97
CA ARG A 71 -2.25 12.49 -10.90
C ARG A 71 -2.46 13.07 -12.28
N SER A 72 -3.37 14.01 -12.35
CA SER A 72 -3.57 14.94 -13.47
C SER A 72 -3.21 16.36 -13.02
N ILE A 73 -3.24 17.32 -13.90
CA ILE A 73 -2.84 18.71 -13.62
C ILE A 73 -3.52 19.28 -12.35
N ASN A 74 -4.84 19.08 -12.19
CA ASN A 74 -5.61 19.64 -11.08
C ASN A 74 -6.38 18.59 -10.27
N LYS A 75 -6.13 17.29 -10.52
CA LYS A 75 -6.89 16.21 -9.90
C LYS A 75 -5.96 15.08 -9.49
N VAL A 76 -6.14 14.59 -8.26
CA VAL A 76 -5.50 13.38 -7.77
C VAL A 76 -6.56 12.34 -7.50
N LYS A 77 -6.51 11.24 -8.21
CA LYS A 77 -7.37 10.09 -7.97
C LYS A 77 -6.59 9.05 -7.17
N VAL A 78 -7.15 8.67 -6.03
CA VAL A 78 -6.58 7.64 -5.15
C VAL A 78 -7.53 6.45 -5.14
N THR A 79 -7.11 5.34 -5.73
CA THR A 79 -7.88 4.09 -5.70
C THR A 79 -7.33 3.20 -4.59
N VAL A 80 -8.19 2.81 -3.67
CA VAL A 80 -7.84 2.03 -2.48
C VAL A 80 -8.48 0.65 -2.59
N HIS A 81 -7.64 -0.39 -2.72
CA HIS A 81 -8.08 -1.79 -2.75
C HIS A 81 -8.11 -2.34 -1.33
N VAL A 82 -9.29 -2.70 -0.86
CA VAL A 82 -9.50 -3.14 0.52
C VAL A 82 -10.30 -4.44 0.60
N SER A 83 -10.05 -5.20 1.66
CA SER A 83 -10.81 -6.43 1.94
C SER A 83 -12.23 -6.13 2.46
N ARG A 84 -12.38 -5.05 3.24
CA ARG A 84 -13.66 -4.68 3.88
C ARG A 84 -14.07 -3.27 3.48
N PRO A 85 -14.68 -3.07 2.29
CA PRO A 85 -15.02 -1.74 1.78
C PRO A 85 -16.05 -1.02 2.66
N GLY A 86 -16.95 -1.74 3.31
CA GLY A 86 -17.97 -1.15 4.19
C GLY A 86 -17.38 -0.36 5.36
N VAL A 87 -16.21 -0.77 5.88
CA VAL A 87 -15.51 -0.03 6.96
C VAL A 87 -14.96 1.31 6.44
N VAL A 88 -14.55 1.37 5.18
CA VAL A 88 -13.99 2.59 4.57
C VAL A 88 -15.09 3.57 4.17
N ILE A 89 -16.17 3.04 3.58
CA ILE A 89 -17.30 3.86 3.09
C ILE A 89 -18.10 4.41 4.28
N GLY A 90 -18.28 3.60 5.32
CA GLY A 90 -19.05 3.98 6.51
C GLY A 90 -20.56 4.11 6.22
N ARG A 91 -21.31 4.44 7.27
CA ARG A 91 -22.76 4.66 7.17
C ARG A 91 -23.03 5.93 6.34
N GLY A 92 -23.84 5.81 5.28
CA GLY A 92 -24.20 6.95 4.43
C GLY A 92 -23.03 7.58 3.66
N GLY A 93 -21.87 6.92 3.53
CA GLY A 93 -20.73 7.45 2.78
C GLY A 93 -19.83 8.41 3.56
N SER A 94 -20.13 8.70 4.82
CA SER A 94 -19.37 9.66 5.66
C SER A 94 -17.90 9.28 5.81
N GLY A 95 -17.56 7.98 5.86
CA GLY A 95 -16.19 7.52 5.94
C GLY A 95 -15.35 7.92 4.71
N ARG A 96 -15.94 7.89 3.52
CA ARG A 96 -15.28 8.33 2.28
C ARG A 96 -14.99 9.84 2.30
N GLU A 97 -15.89 10.66 2.81
CA GLU A 97 -15.68 12.11 2.92
C GLU A 97 -14.59 12.46 3.94
N ILE A 98 -14.60 11.80 5.09
CA ILE A 98 -13.53 11.95 6.10
C ILE A 98 -12.17 11.56 5.52
N LEU A 99 -12.14 10.47 4.73
CA LEU A 99 -10.90 10.04 4.08
C LEU A 99 -10.45 11.05 3.02
N LYS A 100 -11.38 11.62 2.25
CA LYS A 100 -11.09 12.64 1.23
C LYS A 100 -10.47 13.88 1.88
N ASN A 101 -11.10 14.43 2.91
CA ASN A 101 -10.59 15.59 3.63
C ASN A 101 -9.21 15.31 4.23
N PHE A 102 -9.01 14.13 4.80
CA PHE A 102 -7.71 13.71 5.32
C PHE A 102 -6.62 13.68 4.25
N VAL A 103 -6.92 13.17 3.05
CA VAL A 103 -5.96 13.12 1.93
C VAL A 103 -5.67 14.52 1.40
N GLU A 104 -6.69 15.38 1.30
CA GLU A 104 -6.54 16.79 0.90
C GLU A 104 -5.63 17.55 1.87
N ASP A 105 -5.83 17.39 3.16
CA ASP A 105 -5.00 17.98 4.21
C ASP A 105 -3.54 17.52 4.15
N LEU A 106 -3.32 16.22 3.96
CA LEU A 106 -1.96 15.68 3.82
C LEU A 106 -1.24 16.22 2.59
N LEU A 107 -1.93 16.25 1.45
CA LEU A 107 -1.35 16.75 0.21
C LEU A 107 -1.06 18.26 0.30
N SER A 108 -1.97 19.04 0.86
CA SER A 108 -1.80 20.48 1.06
C SER A 108 -0.60 20.80 1.94
N LYS A 109 -0.44 20.08 3.06
CA LYS A 109 0.71 20.20 3.96
C LYS A 109 2.04 19.85 3.30
N ARG A 110 2.06 18.80 2.49
CA ARG A 110 3.29 18.31 1.84
C ARG A 110 3.69 19.13 0.62
N LEU A 111 2.71 19.56 -0.17
CA LEU A 111 2.95 20.39 -1.35
C LEU A 111 3.10 21.89 -1.03
N LYS A 112 3.00 22.28 0.25
CA LYS A 112 3.04 23.67 0.71
C LYS A 112 2.04 24.57 -0.02
N ILE A 113 0.90 24.01 -0.43
CA ILE A 113 -0.19 24.77 -1.05
C ILE A 113 -0.98 25.42 0.09
N ALA A 114 -1.09 26.76 0.07
CA ALA A 114 -1.86 27.46 1.08
C ALA A 114 -3.34 27.03 1.03
N PRO A 115 -3.96 26.68 2.17
CA PRO A 115 -5.37 26.36 2.21
C PRO A 115 -6.18 27.58 1.76
N GLY A 116 -7.04 27.41 0.74
CA GLY A 116 -7.90 28.48 0.26
C GLY A 116 -7.50 29.15 -1.06
N LYS A 117 -6.36 28.83 -1.68
CA LYS A 117 -6.10 29.24 -3.06
C LYS A 117 -6.91 28.38 -4.03
N ALA A 118 -7.55 29.01 -5.02
CA ALA A 118 -8.44 28.42 -6.03
C ALA A 118 -7.80 27.30 -6.91
N GLN A 119 -6.56 26.96 -6.70
CA GLN A 119 -5.84 25.84 -7.30
C GLN A 119 -5.64 24.66 -6.33
N GLY A 120 -6.55 24.46 -5.39
CA GLY A 120 -6.58 23.27 -4.54
C GLY A 120 -6.66 22.02 -5.41
N VAL A 121 -5.73 21.09 -5.22
CA VAL A 121 -5.76 19.79 -5.89
C VAL A 121 -7.06 19.08 -5.50
N LYS A 122 -7.96 18.88 -6.46
CA LYS A 122 -9.19 18.11 -6.21
C LYS A 122 -8.81 16.64 -6.01
N VAL A 123 -9.17 16.10 -4.85
CA VAL A 123 -8.96 14.68 -4.55
C VAL A 123 -10.24 13.90 -4.84
N ASP A 124 -10.07 12.81 -5.57
CA ASP A 124 -11.14 11.83 -5.79
C ASP A 124 -10.70 10.48 -5.20
N ILE A 125 -11.56 9.85 -4.41
CA ILE A 125 -11.27 8.56 -3.79
C ILE A 125 -12.21 7.51 -4.36
N ALA A 126 -11.61 6.48 -4.97
CA ALA A 126 -12.29 5.27 -5.36
C ALA A 126 -11.96 4.15 -4.37
N VAL A 127 -12.96 3.41 -3.93
CA VAL A 127 -12.80 2.24 -3.04
C VAL A 127 -13.19 1.01 -3.83
N GLU A 128 -12.23 0.11 -4.02
CA GLU A 128 -12.44 -1.14 -4.76
C GLU A 128 -12.29 -2.34 -3.81
N PRO A 129 -13.28 -3.25 -3.84
CA PRO A 129 -13.21 -4.47 -3.06
C PRO A 129 -12.21 -5.46 -3.67
N VAL A 130 -11.40 -6.09 -2.83
CA VAL A 130 -10.60 -7.25 -3.24
C VAL A 130 -11.52 -8.47 -3.26
N LYS A 131 -11.69 -9.09 -4.44
CA LYS A 131 -12.60 -10.25 -4.62
C LYS A 131 -12.23 -11.42 -3.72
N GLU A 132 -10.95 -11.76 -3.68
CA GLU A 132 -10.43 -12.91 -2.93
C GLU A 132 -9.31 -12.48 -1.97
N PRO A 133 -9.64 -12.05 -0.74
CA PRO A 133 -8.64 -11.54 0.22
C PRO A 133 -7.58 -12.58 0.59
N ASN A 134 -7.95 -13.85 0.61
CA ASN A 134 -7.06 -14.95 1.01
C ASN A 134 -5.98 -15.27 -0.04
N LEU A 135 -6.15 -14.85 -1.29
CA LEU A 135 -5.13 -14.98 -2.33
C LEU A 135 -4.17 -13.78 -2.36
N ASN A 136 -4.48 -12.71 -1.64
CA ASN A 136 -3.62 -11.54 -1.60
C ASN A 136 -2.55 -11.69 -0.51
N ALA A 137 -1.29 -11.85 -0.93
CA ALA A 137 -0.17 -12.07 -0.03
C ALA A 137 0.00 -10.99 1.04
N THR A 138 -0.29 -9.73 0.73
CA THR A 138 -0.20 -8.61 1.69
C THR A 138 -1.24 -8.75 2.79
N LEU A 139 -2.48 -9.10 2.44
CA LEU A 139 -3.56 -9.29 3.41
C LEU A 139 -3.33 -10.52 4.28
N VAL A 140 -2.86 -11.61 3.70
CA VAL A 140 -2.50 -12.83 4.46
C VAL A 140 -1.36 -12.55 5.42
N ALA A 141 -0.29 -11.86 4.97
CA ALA A 141 0.83 -11.52 5.83
C ALA A 141 0.41 -10.63 7.02
N THR A 142 -0.44 -9.61 6.78
CA THR A 142 -0.96 -8.77 7.88
C THR A 142 -1.84 -9.54 8.84
N ASN A 143 -2.66 -10.47 8.34
CA ASN A 143 -3.50 -11.32 9.19
C ASN A 143 -2.65 -12.23 10.08
N ILE A 144 -1.63 -12.88 9.52
CA ILE A 144 -0.67 -13.71 10.29
C ILE A 144 0.05 -12.86 11.34
N ALA A 145 0.52 -11.67 10.97
CA ALA A 145 1.19 -10.76 11.91
C ALA A 145 0.26 -10.36 13.07
N ASP A 146 -1.00 -10.03 12.79
CA ASP A 146 -1.97 -9.69 13.83
C ASP A 146 -2.29 -10.89 14.75
N GLN A 147 -2.32 -12.12 14.21
CA GLN A 147 -2.49 -13.35 15.01
C GLN A 147 -1.29 -13.60 15.92
N LEU A 148 -0.07 -13.42 15.41
CA LEU A 148 1.15 -13.55 16.20
C LEU A 148 1.20 -12.54 17.34
N VAL A 149 0.85 -11.29 17.09
CA VAL A 149 0.78 -10.25 18.13
C VAL A 149 -0.24 -10.62 19.20
N ARG A 150 -1.37 -11.21 18.84
CA ARG A 150 -2.40 -11.67 19.79
C ARG A 150 -2.08 -13.01 20.46
N ARG A 151 -0.94 -13.63 20.17
CA ARG A 151 -0.52 -14.94 20.69
C ARG A 151 -1.52 -16.08 20.43
N VAL A 152 -2.35 -15.98 19.43
CA VAL A 152 -3.35 -17.00 19.06
C VAL A 152 -2.72 -18.14 18.23
N ALA A 153 -1.50 -17.96 17.77
CA ALA A 153 -0.91 -18.69 16.66
C ALA A 153 -0.50 -20.15 16.93
N ARG A 154 -0.39 -20.60 18.19
CA ARG A 154 0.05 -21.98 18.44
C ARG A 154 -1.00 -23.04 18.11
N ARG A 155 -2.27 -22.78 18.38
CA ARG A 155 -3.34 -23.77 18.19
C ARG A 155 -3.69 -24.06 16.73
N VAL A 156 -3.61 -23.05 15.84
CA VAL A 156 -4.00 -23.23 14.44
C VAL A 156 -2.98 -24.09 13.68
N GLY A 157 -1.69 -24.00 14.02
CA GLY A 157 -0.65 -24.85 13.46
C GLY A 157 -0.79 -26.33 13.89
N GLU A 158 -1.18 -26.57 15.12
CA GLU A 158 -1.37 -27.91 15.66
C GLU A 158 -2.59 -28.61 15.04
N VAL A 159 -3.72 -27.90 14.92
CA VAL A 159 -4.95 -28.42 14.29
C VAL A 159 -4.72 -28.80 12.82
N ARG A 160 -3.96 -27.99 12.09
CA ARG A 160 -3.69 -28.27 10.69
C ARG A 160 -2.75 -29.48 10.47
N GLN A 161 -1.81 -29.67 11.38
CA GLN A 161 -0.96 -30.87 11.37
C GLN A 161 -1.72 -32.13 11.79
N GLU A 162 -2.69 -32.01 12.66
CA GLU A 162 -3.58 -33.11 13.03
C GLU A 162 -4.53 -33.49 11.88
N GLU A 163 -5.06 -32.50 11.14
CA GLU A 163 -5.87 -32.74 9.95
C GLU A 163 -5.09 -33.37 8.80
N GLU A 164 -3.82 -33.02 8.61
CA GLU A 164 -2.95 -33.66 7.61
C GLU A 164 -2.60 -35.10 8.01
N ARG A 165 -2.31 -35.34 9.29
CA ARG A 165 -2.07 -36.70 9.81
C ARG A 165 -3.30 -37.62 9.81
N ALA A 166 -4.48 -37.06 9.82
CA ALA A 166 -5.73 -37.83 9.77
C ALA A 166 -6.16 -38.19 8.33
N ARG A 167 -5.45 -37.67 7.32
CA ARG A 167 -5.70 -37.95 5.89
C ARG A 167 -4.73 -38.98 5.30
N ASP A 168 -3.63 -39.27 6.01
CA ASP A 168 -2.69 -40.34 5.71
C ASP A 168 -3.06 -41.64 6.47
#